data_f0eb9b9be202836cf5d9dce543d43331
#
_entry.id   f0eb9b9be202836cf5d9dce543d43331
#
_cell.length_a   1.000
_cell.length_b   1.000
_cell.length_c   1.000
_cell.angle_alpha   90.00
_cell.angle_beta   90.00
_cell.angle_gamma   90.00
#
_symmetry.space_group_name_H-M   'P 1'
#
loop_
_entity.id
_entity.type
_entity.pdbx_description
1 polymer ?
#
loop_
_entity_poly.entity_id
_entity_poly.type
_entity_poly.pdbx_seq_one_letter_code
_entity_poly.pdbx_strand_id
1 'polypeptide(L)'
;MHGDFLVKHEYENGMTVYTSGGYTNGIKYIGDNGWIFVSRGAYQASASDPVDQEKSAKALNASDPAILKSVIGENEIHLEKIDDQHGNWLECIKTRKAPISPIEKGHKACTVCLISDIAMQFDRKLDWNPETEMFVDDDEANTMLRREQRKPYGTDNVKV
;
A
#
# COMPACT_ATOMS: atom_id res chain seq x y z
N MET A 1 -5.41 15.57 -10.86
CA MET A 1 -4.06 15.50 -10.25
C MET A 1 -4.23 16.12 -8.88
N HIS A 2 -4.06 15.35 -7.81
CA HIS A 2 -4.14 15.87 -6.45
C HIS A 2 -2.90 16.74 -6.21
N GLY A 3 -3.09 17.93 -5.67
CA GLY A 3 -2.01 18.78 -5.18
C GLY A 3 -1.39 18.20 -3.90
N ASP A 4 -0.94 19.06 -2.99
CA ASP A 4 -0.49 18.63 -1.68
C ASP A 4 -1.67 18.05 -0.90
N PHE A 5 -1.53 16.79 -0.48
CA PHE A 5 -2.53 16.08 0.31
C PHE A 5 -1.89 15.37 1.48
N LEU A 6 -2.67 15.15 2.52
CA LEU A 6 -2.31 14.31 3.67
C LEU A 6 -3.54 13.51 4.09
N VAL A 7 -3.43 12.18 4.01
CA VAL A 7 -4.45 11.26 4.49
C VAL A 7 -3.91 10.52 5.71
N LYS A 8 -4.68 10.49 6.78
CA LYS A 8 -4.40 9.73 7.99
C LYS A 8 -5.29 8.51 8.05
N HIS A 9 -4.69 7.34 8.20
CA HIS A 9 -5.39 6.08 8.43
C HIS A 9 -5.16 5.63 9.87
N GLU A 10 -6.23 5.35 10.58
CA GLU A 10 -6.21 4.83 11.95
C GLU A 10 -6.74 3.40 11.93
N TYR A 11 -5.94 2.46 12.44
CA TYR A 11 -6.28 1.05 12.51
C TYR A 11 -6.66 0.65 13.93
N GLU A 12 -7.53 -0.34 14.08
CA GLU A 12 -8.01 -0.83 15.39
C GLU A 12 -6.89 -1.30 16.31
N ASN A 13 -5.78 -1.77 15.76
CA ASN A 13 -4.60 -2.18 16.53
C ASN A 13 -3.74 -1.00 17.03
N GLY A 14 -4.20 0.23 16.84
CA GLY A 14 -3.51 1.46 17.23
C GLY A 14 -2.45 1.95 16.23
N MET A 15 -2.18 1.21 15.15
CA MET A 15 -1.29 1.67 14.09
C MET A 15 -1.90 2.87 13.36
N THR A 16 -1.06 3.86 13.07
CA THR A 16 -1.44 5.01 12.25
C THR A 16 -0.53 5.09 11.02
N VAL A 17 -1.13 5.27 9.86
CA VAL A 17 -0.42 5.47 8.59
C VAL A 17 -0.75 6.84 8.04
N TYR A 18 0.27 7.59 7.65
CA TYR A 18 0.13 8.86 6.94
C TYR A 18 0.58 8.68 5.50
N THR A 19 -0.26 9.10 4.56
CA THR A 19 0.05 9.12 3.13
C THR A 19 -0.02 10.56 2.64
N SER A 20 1.05 11.04 2.00
CA SER A 20 1.13 12.42 1.51
C SER A 20 1.93 12.50 0.22
N GLY A 21 1.50 13.39 -0.67
CA GLY A 21 2.27 13.78 -1.87
C GLY A 21 3.51 14.62 -1.54
N GLY A 22 3.56 15.26 -0.36
CA GLY A 22 4.68 16.07 0.09
C GLY A 22 5.84 15.29 0.75
N TYR A 23 5.68 13.98 0.98
CA TYR A 23 6.72 13.16 1.59
C TYR A 23 7.72 12.65 0.57
N THR A 24 8.95 12.35 1.03
CA THR A 24 9.93 11.62 0.23
C THR A 24 9.37 10.28 -0.21
N ASN A 25 9.54 9.94 -1.49
CA ASN A 25 9.05 8.66 -2.04
C ASN A 25 9.70 7.48 -1.30
N GLY A 26 8.88 6.69 -0.65
CA GLY A 26 9.27 5.56 0.19
C GLY A 26 8.33 5.34 1.35
N ILE A 27 8.71 4.45 2.24
CA ILE A 27 7.96 4.13 3.44
C ILE A 27 8.87 4.34 4.65
N LYS A 28 8.39 5.10 5.64
CA LYS A 28 9.04 5.27 6.93
C LYS A 28 8.23 4.54 7.99
N TYR A 29 8.85 3.54 8.59
CA TYR A 29 8.30 2.81 9.74
C TYR A 29 8.85 3.45 11.02
N ILE A 30 7.97 3.84 11.92
CA ILE A 30 8.32 4.48 13.21
C ILE A 30 7.84 3.54 14.31
N GLY A 31 8.77 3.10 15.16
CA GLY A 31 8.53 2.27 16.32
C GLY A 31 9.16 2.86 17.57
N ASP A 32 9.06 2.16 18.70
CA ASP A 32 9.53 2.62 20.00
C ASP A 32 11.05 2.82 20.05
N ASN A 33 11.80 2.03 19.30
CA ASN A 33 13.27 2.05 19.29
C ASN A 33 13.86 2.92 18.17
N GLY A 34 13.03 3.65 17.43
CA GLY A 34 13.46 4.51 16.34
C GLY A 34 12.67 4.29 15.05
N TRP A 35 13.28 4.63 13.93
CA TRP A 35 12.62 4.48 12.63
C TRP A 35 13.53 3.85 11.59
N ILE A 36 12.89 3.21 10.61
CA ILE A 36 13.52 2.72 9.37
C ILE A 36 12.80 3.37 8.20
N PHE A 37 13.55 3.86 7.23
CA PHE A 37 13.05 4.34 5.95
C PHE A 37 13.51 3.41 4.84
N VAL A 38 12.59 3.05 3.95
CA VAL A 38 12.85 2.18 2.80
C VAL A 38 12.29 2.81 1.53
N SER A 39 13.09 2.87 0.49
CA SER A 39 12.68 3.23 -0.86
C SER A 39 13.14 2.16 -1.87
N ARG A 40 12.73 2.30 -3.13
CA ARG A 40 13.07 1.33 -4.19
C ARG A 40 14.55 1.31 -4.60
N GLY A 41 15.41 2.06 -3.94
CA GLY A 41 16.84 2.11 -4.21
C GLY A 41 17.31 3.46 -4.75
N ALA A 42 18.56 3.50 -5.21
CA ALA A 42 19.21 4.69 -5.75
C ALA A 42 18.66 5.10 -7.12
N TYR A 43 17.71 4.36 -7.68
CA TYR A 43 17.13 4.62 -8.99
C TYR A 43 15.75 5.23 -8.88
N GLN A 44 15.36 5.96 -9.91
CA GLN A 44 14.00 6.44 -10.06
C GLN A 44 13.01 5.27 -9.95
N ALA A 45 12.00 5.42 -9.11
CA ALA A 45 10.91 4.46 -9.02
C ALA A 45 9.97 4.58 -10.23
N SER A 46 9.88 5.79 -10.82
CA SER A 46 9.18 6.06 -12.07
C SER A 46 9.88 7.20 -12.83
N ALA A 47 9.56 7.35 -14.12
CA ALA A 47 10.10 8.44 -14.93
C ALA A 47 9.72 9.85 -14.45
N SER A 48 8.66 9.95 -13.65
CA SER A 48 8.16 11.21 -13.06
C SER A 48 8.75 11.52 -11.69
N ASP A 49 9.46 10.57 -11.06
CA ASP A 49 10.03 10.80 -9.74
C ASP A 49 11.20 11.77 -9.84
N PRO A 50 11.25 12.80 -8.99
CA PRO A 50 12.43 13.67 -8.94
C PRO A 50 13.64 12.87 -8.48
N VAL A 51 14.72 12.97 -9.24
CA VAL A 51 16.00 12.35 -8.87
C VAL A 51 16.69 13.26 -7.87
N ASP A 52 16.53 12.97 -6.59
CA ASP A 52 17.34 13.56 -5.54
C ASP A 52 18.50 12.60 -5.22
N GLN A 53 19.67 12.89 -5.77
CA GLN A 53 20.83 12.02 -5.64
C GLN A 53 21.31 11.84 -4.20
N GLU A 54 21.12 12.83 -3.33
CA GLU A 54 21.45 12.69 -1.92
C GLU A 54 20.48 11.78 -1.18
N LYS A 55 19.20 11.83 -1.52
CA LYS A 55 18.16 10.98 -0.91
C LYS A 55 18.12 9.60 -1.53
N SER A 56 18.34 9.49 -2.84
CA SER A 56 18.34 8.21 -3.54
C SER A 56 19.55 7.33 -3.21
N ALA A 57 20.66 7.93 -2.79
CA ALA A 57 21.83 7.17 -2.33
C ALA A 57 21.57 6.31 -1.06
N LYS A 58 20.47 6.56 -0.36
CA LYS A 58 20.10 5.85 0.88
C LYS A 58 18.70 5.22 0.75
N ALA A 59 18.59 4.23 -0.11
CA ALA A 59 17.37 3.44 -0.27
C ALA A 59 16.93 2.75 1.05
N LEU A 60 17.87 2.49 1.94
CA LEU A 60 17.63 1.98 3.29
C LEU A 60 18.37 2.89 4.27
N ASN A 61 17.63 3.46 5.22
CA ASN A 61 18.14 4.35 6.26
C ASN A 61 17.41 4.11 7.58
N ALA A 62 18.01 4.47 8.70
CA ALA A 62 17.42 4.36 10.03
C ALA A 62 17.84 5.52 10.93
N SER A 63 17.09 5.75 12.01
CA SER A 63 17.43 6.73 13.05
C SER A 63 18.76 6.41 13.75
N ASP A 64 19.05 5.11 13.90
CA ASP A 64 20.30 4.59 14.43
C ASP A 64 20.85 3.53 13.46
N PRO A 65 22.12 3.67 12.99
CA PRO A 65 22.76 2.66 12.16
C PRO A 65 22.82 1.25 12.78
N ALA A 66 22.72 1.13 14.09
CA ALA A 66 22.66 -0.16 14.77
C ALA A 66 21.41 -0.96 14.40
N ILE A 67 20.29 -0.28 14.14
CA ILE A 67 19.03 -0.92 13.70
C ILE A 67 19.24 -1.68 12.39
N LEU A 68 20.01 -1.11 11.45
CA LEU A 68 20.29 -1.74 10.15
C LEU A 68 21.22 -2.94 10.23
N LYS A 69 21.91 -3.10 11.36
CA LYS A 69 22.81 -4.23 11.64
C LYS A 69 22.13 -5.35 12.40
N SER A 70 20.87 -5.16 12.81
CA SER A 70 20.12 -6.21 13.49
C SER A 70 19.95 -7.42 12.58
N VAL A 71 20.09 -8.61 13.14
CA VAL A 71 19.93 -9.88 12.44
C VAL A 71 18.65 -10.52 12.91
N ILE A 72 17.82 -10.93 11.95
CA ILE A 72 16.59 -11.68 12.24
C ILE A 72 17.01 -13.05 12.76
N GLY A 73 16.63 -13.39 14.00
CA GLY A 73 16.93 -14.64 14.63
C GLY A 73 16.09 -15.80 14.10
N GLU A 74 16.52 -17.04 14.29
CA GLU A 74 15.85 -18.25 13.74
C GLU A 74 14.38 -18.38 14.14
N ASN A 75 13.97 -17.84 15.29
CA ASN A 75 12.61 -17.91 15.79
C ASN A 75 11.78 -16.63 15.48
N GLU A 76 12.32 -15.70 14.70
CA GLU A 76 11.64 -14.50 14.29
C GLU A 76 10.96 -14.66 12.93
N ILE A 77 10.17 -13.68 12.52
CA ILE A 77 9.42 -13.75 11.26
C ILE A 77 10.38 -13.53 10.08
N HIS A 78 10.54 -14.56 9.27
CA HIS A 78 11.25 -14.50 8.00
C HIS A 78 10.26 -14.35 6.86
N LEU A 79 10.39 -13.28 6.08
CA LEU A 79 9.58 -13.10 4.88
C LEU A 79 10.14 -13.98 3.75
N GLU A 80 9.24 -14.58 2.99
CA GLU A 80 9.61 -15.31 1.79
C GLU A 80 10.24 -14.35 0.77
N LYS A 81 11.38 -14.74 0.19
CA LYS A 81 12.07 -13.99 -0.84
C LYS A 81 11.91 -14.68 -2.18
N ILE A 82 11.48 -13.92 -3.18
CA ILE A 82 11.37 -14.38 -4.56
C ILE A 82 12.07 -13.36 -5.45
N ASP A 83 13.02 -13.84 -6.24
CA ASP A 83 13.79 -13.01 -7.16
C ASP A 83 13.15 -12.91 -8.56
N ASP A 84 12.29 -13.88 -8.92
CA ASP A 84 11.55 -13.90 -10.19
C ASP A 84 10.04 -14.02 -9.97
N GLN A 85 9.35 -12.91 -10.11
CA GLN A 85 7.90 -12.83 -9.91
C GLN A 85 7.10 -13.55 -11.00
N HIS A 86 7.58 -13.52 -12.25
CA HIS A 86 6.93 -14.22 -13.35
C HIS A 86 7.10 -15.73 -13.21
N GLY A 87 8.31 -16.19 -12.84
CA GLY A 87 8.58 -17.59 -12.53
C GLY A 87 7.72 -18.09 -11.39
N ASN A 88 7.58 -17.31 -10.30
CA ASN A 88 6.68 -17.67 -9.20
C ASN A 88 5.23 -17.83 -9.67
N TRP A 89 4.73 -16.90 -10.47
CA TRP A 89 3.36 -16.99 -11.02
C TRP A 89 3.18 -18.24 -11.88
N LEU A 90 4.10 -18.53 -12.79
CA LEU A 90 4.04 -19.72 -13.64
C LEU A 90 4.11 -21.02 -12.84
N GLU A 91 4.95 -21.05 -11.80
CA GLU A 91 5.06 -22.22 -10.91
C GLU A 91 3.76 -22.41 -10.11
N CYS A 92 3.15 -21.34 -9.63
CA CYS A 92 1.88 -21.39 -8.92
C CYS A 92 0.72 -21.88 -9.82
N ILE A 93 0.73 -21.55 -11.11
CA ILE A 93 -0.23 -22.12 -12.06
C ILE A 93 -0.09 -23.65 -12.16
N LYS A 94 1.14 -24.15 -12.21
CA LYS A 94 1.44 -25.58 -12.30
C LYS A 94 1.13 -26.34 -11.01
N THR A 95 1.56 -25.77 -9.88
CA THR A 95 1.50 -26.45 -8.58
C THR A 95 0.20 -26.19 -7.83
N ARG A 96 -0.59 -25.20 -8.25
CA ARG A 96 -1.78 -24.71 -7.55
C ARG A 96 -1.51 -24.18 -6.14
N LYS A 97 -0.28 -23.81 -5.84
CA LYS A 97 0.08 -23.09 -4.61
C LYS A 97 -0.25 -21.61 -4.73
N ALA A 98 -0.45 -20.96 -3.58
CA ALA A 98 -0.63 -19.52 -3.57
C ALA A 98 0.67 -18.79 -3.97
N PRO A 99 0.59 -17.73 -4.78
CA PRO A 99 1.76 -16.90 -5.09
C PRO A 99 2.16 -16.06 -3.87
N ILE A 100 3.39 -15.53 -3.88
CA ILE A 100 3.89 -14.64 -2.82
C ILE A 100 2.98 -13.41 -2.63
N SER A 101 2.38 -12.95 -3.71
CA SER A 101 1.41 -11.82 -3.72
C SER A 101 0.05 -12.33 -4.21
N PRO A 102 -0.74 -12.98 -3.35
CA PRO A 102 -2.09 -13.42 -3.71
C PRO A 102 -3.00 -12.22 -3.96
N ILE A 103 -4.06 -12.46 -4.74
CA ILE A 103 -4.97 -11.39 -5.19
C ILE A 103 -5.61 -10.63 -4.03
N GLU A 104 -5.85 -11.30 -2.91
CA GLU A 104 -6.44 -10.69 -1.72
C GLU A 104 -5.53 -9.60 -1.13
N LYS A 105 -4.21 -9.79 -1.15
CA LYS A 105 -3.26 -8.75 -0.73
C LYS A 105 -3.26 -7.57 -1.69
N GLY A 106 -3.30 -7.87 -3.00
CA GLY A 106 -3.39 -6.84 -4.04
C GLY A 106 -4.69 -6.03 -3.92
N HIS A 107 -5.81 -6.72 -3.71
CA HIS A 107 -7.11 -6.09 -3.51
C HIS A 107 -7.10 -5.14 -2.30
N LYS A 108 -6.66 -5.60 -1.13
CA LYS A 108 -6.58 -4.78 0.08
C LYS A 108 -5.65 -3.55 -0.10
N ALA A 109 -4.52 -3.73 -0.77
CA ALA A 109 -3.61 -2.62 -1.06
C ALA A 109 -4.25 -1.57 -1.98
N CYS A 110 -4.96 -2.00 -3.03
CA CYS A 110 -5.74 -1.12 -3.91
C CYS A 110 -6.86 -0.42 -3.14
N THR A 111 -7.60 -1.14 -2.30
CA THR A 111 -8.69 -0.58 -1.50
C THR A 111 -8.21 0.60 -0.66
N VAL A 112 -7.08 0.47 0.05
CA VAL A 112 -6.52 1.58 0.84
C VAL A 112 -6.27 2.83 -0.02
N CYS A 113 -5.74 2.66 -1.23
CA CYS A 113 -5.52 3.79 -2.14
C CYS A 113 -6.84 4.44 -2.59
N LEU A 114 -7.85 3.61 -2.93
CA LEU A 114 -9.14 4.10 -3.42
C LEU A 114 -9.96 4.81 -2.33
N ILE A 115 -10.01 4.25 -1.12
CA ILE A 115 -10.69 4.93 0.00
C ILE A 115 -9.97 6.20 0.43
N SER A 116 -8.63 6.27 0.24
CA SER A 116 -7.88 7.51 0.45
C SER A 116 -8.30 8.60 -0.54
N ASP A 117 -8.48 8.25 -1.81
CA ASP A 117 -8.95 9.17 -2.85
C ASP A 117 -10.36 9.70 -2.54
N ILE A 118 -11.24 8.83 -2.05
CA ILE A 118 -12.56 9.23 -1.59
C ILE A 118 -12.45 10.14 -0.38
N ALA A 119 -11.65 9.77 0.64
CA ALA A 119 -11.51 10.56 1.86
C ALA A 119 -10.99 11.98 1.61
N MET A 120 -10.13 12.17 0.61
CA MET A 120 -9.64 13.50 0.22
C MET A 120 -10.75 14.43 -0.33
N GLN A 121 -11.93 13.93 -0.64
CA GLN A 121 -13.05 14.71 -1.18
C GLN A 121 -14.03 15.16 -0.08
N PHE A 122 -13.81 14.69 1.16
CA PHE A 122 -14.63 15.02 2.31
C PHE A 122 -13.81 15.73 3.39
N ASP A 123 -14.41 16.73 4.03
CA ASP A 123 -13.82 17.45 5.18
C ASP A 123 -14.31 16.83 6.49
N ARG A 124 -14.23 15.48 6.58
CA ARG A 124 -14.61 14.71 7.76
C ARG A 124 -13.91 13.37 7.81
N LYS A 125 -13.88 12.75 8.99
CA LYS A 125 -13.45 11.37 9.14
C LYS A 125 -14.48 10.45 8.47
N LEU A 126 -13.98 9.42 7.78
CA LEU A 126 -14.75 8.31 7.24
C LEU A 126 -14.35 7.03 7.94
N ASP A 127 -15.32 6.24 8.38
CA ASP A 127 -15.08 4.94 9.00
C ASP A 127 -15.34 3.83 7.97
N TRP A 128 -14.33 2.99 7.72
CA TRP A 128 -14.39 1.92 6.73
C TRP A 128 -14.55 0.56 7.39
N ASN A 129 -15.51 -0.24 6.92
CA ASN A 129 -15.65 -1.62 7.31
C ASN A 129 -14.99 -2.54 6.24
N PRO A 130 -13.88 -3.21 6.56
CA PRO A 130 -13.15 -4.04 5.59
C PRO A 130 -13.85 -5.37 5.25
N GLU A 131 -14.85 -5.80 6.03
CA GLU A 131 -15.60 -7.04 5.76
C GLU A 131 -16.74 -6.79 4.78
N THR A 132 -17.44 -5.68 4.92
CA THR A 132 -18.54 -5.29 4.03
C THR A 132 -18.06 -4.47 2.84
N GLU A 133 -16.84 -3.96 2.90
CA GLU A 133 -16.25 -3.04 1.92
C GLU A 133 -17.14 -1.80 1.69
N MET A 134 -17.60 -1.22 2.79
CA MET A 134 -18.48 -0.04 2.81
C MET A 134 -18.01 0.94 3.88
N PHE A 135 -18.29 2.22 3.66
CA PHE A 135 -18.20 3.23 4.71
C PHE A 135 -19.37 3.07 5.69
N VAL A 136 -19.07 3.08 6.98
CA VAL A 136 -20.04 2.89 8.05
C VAL A 136 -20.90 4.16 8.18
N ASP A 137 -22.22 4.01 8.11
CA ASP A 137 -23.19 5.09 8.28
C ASP A 137 -22.94 6.33 7.40
N ASP A 138 -22.36 6.13 6.20
CA ASP A 138 -22.02 7.19 5.26
C ASP A 138 -22.46 6.86 3.82
N ASP A 139 -23.74 7.07 3.54
CA ASP A 139 -24.32 6.78 2.22
C ASP A 139 -23.70 7.65 1.11
N GLU A 140 -23.32 8.89 1.41
CA GLU A 140 -22.70 9.81 0.45
C GLU A 140 -21.34 9.24 0.00
N ALA A 141 -20.47 8.86 0.93
CA ALA A 141 -19.19 8.24 0.60
C ALA A 141 -19.38 6.91 -0.13
N ASN A 142 -20.39 6.13 0.24
CA ASN A 142 -20.70 4.85 -0.40
C ASN A 142 -21.13 5.02 -1.87
N THR A 143 -21.75 6.13 -2.26
CA THR A 143 -22.05 6.39 -3.68
C THR A 143 -20.81 6.50 -4.55
N MET A 144 -19.65 6.83 -3.96
CA MET A 144 -18.38 7.01 -4.67
C MET A 144 -17.64 5.69 -4.92
N LEU A 145 -18.06 4.59 -4.27
CA LEU A 145 -17.43 3.29 -4.45
C LEU A 145 -17.66 2.69 -5.84
N ARG A 146 -18.67 3.17 -6.58
CA ARG A 146 -19.02 2.67 -7.90
C ARG A 146 -19.33 3.81 -8.86
N ARG A 147 -19.01 3.56 -10.13
CA ARG A 147 -19.46 4.39 -11.26
C ARG A 147 -20.46 3.61 -12.08
N GLU A 148 -21.43 4.30 -12.68
CA GLU A 148 -22.27 3.71 -13.71
C GLU A 148 -21.38 3.18 -14.84
N GLN A 149 -21.55 1.90 -15.14
CA GLN A 149 -20.72 1.23 -16.14
C GLN A 149 -21.31 1.44 -17.51
N ARG A 150 -20.44 1.66 -18.50
CA ARG A 150 -20.85 1.88 -19.89
C ARG A 150 -21.47 0.62 -20.47
N LYS A 151 -22.70 0.72 -20.94
CA LYS A 151 -23.37 -0.39 -21.66
C LYS A 151 -22.71 -0.63 -23.03
N PRO A 152 -22.56 -1.90 -23.48
CA PRO A 152 -22.93 -3.17 -22.82
C PRO A 152 -21.81 -3.76 -21.93
N TYR A 153 -20.76 -3.01 -21.63
CA TYR A 153 -19.58 -3.45 -20.89
C TYR A 153 -19.79 -3.21 -19.39
N GLY A 154 -20.27 -4.14 -18.68
CA GLY A 154 -20.45 -4.04 -17.24
C GLY A 154 -20.20 -5.39 -16.58
N THR A 155 -19.78 -5.37 -15.32
CA THR A 155 -19.60 -6.59 -14.53
C THR A 155 -20.92 -7.33 -14.29
N ASP A 156 -22.04 -6.64 -14.36
CA ASP A 156 -23.38 -7.23 -14.24
C ASP A 156 -23.71 -8.21 -15.38
N ASN A 157 -22.96 -8.13 -16.46
CA ASN A 157 -23.10 -9.02 -17.63
C ASN A 157 -22.11 -10.21 -17.60
N VAL A 158 -21.22 -10.26 -16.62
CA VAL A 158 -20.26 -11.36 -16.45
C VAL A 158 -20.95 -12.49 -15.70
N LYS A 159 -21.24 -13.58 -16.40
CA LYS A 159 -21.67 -14.82 -15.75
C LYS A 159 -20.43 -15.52 -15.21
N VAL A 160 -20.33 -15.61 -13.89
CA VAL A 160 -19.34 -16.40 -13.17
C VAL A 160 -19.80 -17.84 -13.09
#